data_e413db7d8cea8d789f881596f0fd7f5a
#
_entry.id   e413db7d8cea8d789f881596f0fd7f5a
#
_cell.length_a   1.000
_cell.length_b   1.000
_cell.length_c   1.000
_cell.angle_alpha   90.00
_cell.angle_beta   90.00
_cell.angle_gamma   90.00
#
_symmetry.space_group_name_H-M   'P 1'
#
loop_
_entity.id
_entity.type
_entity.pdbx_description
1 polymer ?
#
loop_
_entity_poly.entity_id
_entity_poly.type
_entity_poly.pdbx_seq_one_letter_code
_entity_poly.pdbx_strand_id
1 'polypeptide(L)'
;MGNQRISVQAAQCAVAAITWTVITGPASAGLSMGNGSSGGSAATSLRISELRVDQQGADTDEYFELFGAPGMSLTGCWFVAIGDSGTDTGGIVEMAIDLSAWTLGSNGRFVGHEATFGATAFNGQMLVVDPAGNHATIGAGDSLNFENSDSVTYLLVRAFAGNVGMDLDPGNDGTLDTLPWKELLDSVAFVRLNSTDSIYSTVTVGPLKLTSTGGMPPHAWLDDAGWHAGEYASWVYDSPGGGPAVPAPGAAVTLAASACAALSRRRKR
;
A
#
# COMPACT_ATOMS: atom_id res chain seq x y z
N MET A 1 24.57 48.21 39.94
CA MET A 1 23.51 48.19 38.94
C MET A 1 24.11 47.72 37.63
N GLY A 2 24.01 46.44 37.34
CA GLY A 2 24.59 45.82 36.13
C GLY A 2 23.51 45.49 35.15
N ASN A 3 23.58 46.11 33.96
CA ASN A 3 22.69 45.82 32.83
C ASN A 3 23.11 44.50 32.18
N GLN A 4 22.29 43.48 32.29
CA GLN A 4 22.41 42.28 31.48
C GLN A 4 21.71 42.50 30.14
N ARG A 5 22.46 42.44 29.05
CA ARG A 5 21.92 42.41 27.68
C ARG A 5 21.53 40.96 27.36
N ILE A 6 20.26 40.74 27.12
CA ILE A 6 19.73 39.47 26.60
C ILE A 6 19.97 39.43 25.07
N SER A 7 20.85 38.57 24.62
CA SER A 7 21.03 38.29 23.22
C SER A 7 19.98 37.27 22.76
N VAL A 8 19.06 37.69 21.91
CA VAL A 8 18.10 36.81 21.22
C VAL A 8 18.82 36.17 20.06
N GLN A 9 19.16 34.88 20.19
CA GLN A 9 19.60 34.07 19.04
C GLN A 9 18.39 33.73 18.20
N ALA A 10 18.41 34.16 16.92
CA ALA A 10 17.43 33.77 15.93
C ALA A 10 17.66 32.29 15.56
N ALA A 11 16.68 31.44 15.86
CA ALA A 11 16.66 30.07 15.37
C ALA A 11 16.46 30.07 13.87
N GLN A 12 17.45 29.62 13.12
CA GLN A 12 17.31 29.33 11.70
C GLN A 12 16.59 28.01 11.54
N CYS A 13 15.34 28.04 11.06
CA CYS A 13 14.66 26.86 10.57
C CYS A 13 15.34 26.41 9.27
N ALA A 14 16.10 25.34 9.34
CA ALA A 14 16.60 24.63 8.17
C ALA A 14 15.44 23.82 7.59
N VAL A 15 14.91 24.25 6.46
CA VAL A 15 13.99 23.43 5.64
C VAL A 15 14.86 22.43 4.90
N ALA A 16 14.83 21.17 5.35
CA ALA A 16 15.42 20.07 4.62
C ALA A 16 14.57 19.80 3.37
N ALA A 17 15.09 20.13 2.20
CA ALA A 17 14.51 19.70 0.94
C ALA A 17 14.75 18.20 0.79
N ILE A 18 13.71 17.41 0.89
CA ILE A 18 13.73 15.98 0.61
C ILE A 18 13.69 15.85 -0.92
N THR A 19 14.84 15.55 -1.53
CA THR A 19 14.92 15.18 -2.94
C THR A 19 14.63 13.71 -3.09
N TRP A 20 13.53 13.40 -3.74
CA TRP A 20 13.15 12.03 -4.10
C TRP A 20 13.96 11.59 -5.32
N THR A 21 14.74 10.53 -5.17
CA THR A 21 15.41 9.89 -6.30
C THR A 21 14.45 8.85 -6.88
N VAL A 22 13.90 9.15 -8.04
CA VAL A 22 13.15 8.16 -8.82
C VAL A 22 14.14 7.19 -9.42
N ILE A 23 14.16 5.96 -8.95
CA ILE A 23 14.91 4.88 -9.58
C ILE A 23 14.05 4.34 -10.72
N THR A 24 14.31 4.78 -11.93
CA THR A 24 13.74 4.20 -13.13
C THR A 24 14.49 2.90 -13.47
N GLY A 25 13.87 1.76 -13.17
CA GLY A 25 14.32 0.46 -13.66
C GLY A 25 14.12 0.34 -15.18
N PRO A 26 14.90 -0.51 -15.87
CA PRO A 26 14.81 -0.65 -17.32
C PRO A 26 13.46 -1.21 -17.75
N ALA A 27 12.82 -0.53 -18.70
CA ALA A 27 11.60 -0.97 -19.34
C ALA A 27 11.84 -2.31 -20.04
N SER A 28 11.11 -3.34 -19.64
CA SER A 28 11.06 -4.61 -20.36
C SER A 28 10.37 -4.42 -21.72
N ALA A 29 11.07 -4.74 -22.76
CA ALA A 29 10.58 -4.65 -24.13
C ALA A 29 9.41 -5.64 -24.34
N GLY A 30 8.20 -5.09 -24.47
CA GLY A 30 7.02 -5.86 -24.86
C GLY A 30 7.07 -6.24 -26.32
N LEU A 31 6.87 -7.52 -26.62
CA LEU A 31 6.65 -8.03 -27.97
C LEU A 31 5.32 -7.47 -28.52
N SER A 32 5.44 -6.64 -29.57
CA SER A 32 4.31 -6.17 -30.36
C SER A 32 3.85 -7.28 -31.32
N MET A 33 2.61 -7.71 -31.19
CA MET A 33 1.91 -8.49 -32.22
C MET A 33 0.62 -7.78 -32.62
N GLY A 34 0.62 -7.30 -33.88
CA GLY A 34 -0.56 -7.31 -34.74
C GLY A 34 -1.70 -6.33 -34.51
N ASN A 35 -1.70 -5.36 -35.33
CA ASN A 35 -2.69 -4.35 -35.69
C ASN A 35 -4.14 -4.91 -35.81
N GLY A 36 -5.03 -4.37 -34.99
CA GLY A 36 -6.48 -4.49 -35.09
C GLY A 36 -7.12 -3.25 -34.48
N SER A 37 -7.37 -2.23 -35.31
CA SER A 37 -8.04 -1.00 -34.95
C SER A 37 -9.50 -1.27 -34.52
N SER A 38 -9.77 -1.27 -33.25
CA SER A 38 -11.08 -0.93 -32.68
C SER A 38 -10.81 -0.10 -31.43
N GLY A 39 -11.33 1.12 -31.37
CA GLY A 39 -11.18 2.04 -30.24
C GLY A 39 -11.87 1.53 -28.98
N GLY A 40 -11.28 0.51 -28.37
CA GLY A 40 -11.58 0.05 -27.03
C GLY A 40 -10.61 0.72 -26.09
N SER A 41 -11.13 1.42 -25.08
CA SER A 41 -10.39 1.80 -23.89
C SER A 41 -9.55 0.61 -23.46
N ALA A 42 -8.23 0.77 -23.30
CA ALA A 42 -7.38 -0.29 -22.81
C ALA A 42 -8.01 -0.83 -21.52
N ALA A 43 -8.37 -2.12 -21.51
CA ALA A 43 -8.98 -2.73 -20.35
C ALA A 43 -8.03 -2.53 -19.19
N THR A 44 -8.49 -1.83 -18.15
CA THR A 44 -7.70 -1.61 -16.94
C THR A 44 -7.45 -2.98 -16.32
N SER A 45 -6.18 -3.39 -16.29
CA SER A 45 -5.80 -4.68 -15.70
C SER A 45 -6.14 -4.68 -14.21
N LEU A 46 -6.60 -5.82 -13.70
CA LEU A 46 -6.84 -6.01 -12.27
C LEU A 46 -5.51 -5.97 -11.53
N ARG A 47 -5.42 -5.18 -10.46
CA ARG A 47 -4.20 -4.99 -9.65
C ARG A 47 -4.51 -4.75 -8.18
N ILE A 48 -3.51 -4.92 -7.35
CA ILE A 48 -3.52 -4.48 -5.94
C ILE A 48 -3.32 -2.96 -5.94
N SER A 49 -4.14 -2.22 -5.21
CA SER A 49 -4.10 -0.75 -5.21
C SER A 49 -3.84 -0.14 -3.84
N GLU A 50 -4.19 -0.82 -2.75
CA GLU A 50 -3.97 -0.32 -1.40
C GLU A 50 -3.92 -1.48 -0.40
N LEU A 51 -3.10 -1.35 0.63
CA LEU A 51 -2.93 -2.33 1.70
C LEU A 51 -2.68 -1.61 3.01
N ARG A 52 -3.43 -1.95 4.06
CA ARG A 52 -3.08 -1.62 5.44
C ARG A 52 -2.82 -2.92 6.18
N VAL A 53 -1.61 -3.02 6.73
CA VAL A 53 -1.09 -4.24 7.35
C VAL A 53 -0.70 -4.05 8.81
N ASP A 54 -0.72 -2.78 9.30
CA ASP A 54 -0.35 -2.48 10.69
C ASP A 54 -0.88 -1.10 11.08
N GLN A 55 -1.15 -0.91 12.37
CA GLN A 55 -1.65 0.34 12.94
C GLN A 55 -1.23 0.51 14.40
N GLN A 56 -1.43 1.69 14.93
CA GLN A 56 -1.13 1.94 16.34
C GLN A 56 -2.12 1.24 17.27
N GLY A 57 -1.67 0.28 18.04
CA GLY A 57 -2.47 -0.45 19.01
C GLY A 57 -2.71 -1.89 18.59
N ALA A 58 -3.95 -2.34 18.59
CA ALA A 58 -4.33 -3.64 18.04
C ALA A 58 -4.63 -3.49 16.55
N ASP A 59 -4.21 -4.45 15.77
CA ASP A 59 -4.46 -4.50 14.33
C ASP A 59 -5.91 -4.91 14.09
N THR A 60 -6.80 -3.93 14.03
CA THR A 60 -8.25 -4.13 13.92
C THR A 60 -8.86 -3.50 12.68
N ASP A 61 -8.04 -2.88 11.85
CA ASP A 61 -8.45 -2.15 10.66
C ASP A 61 -7.64 -2.55 9.42
N GLU A 62 -7.19 -3.81 9.38
CA GLU A 62 -6.47 -4.36 8.23
C GLU A 62 -7.39 -4.51 7.01
N TYR A 63 -6.85 -4.19 5.84
CA TYR A 63 -7.54 -4.37 4.57
C TYR A 63 -6.58 -4.45 3.39
N PHE A 64 -7.09 -5.00 2.29
CA PHE A 64 -6.49 -4.87 0.96
C PHE A 64 -7.52 -4.31 -0.02
N GLU A 65 -7.06 -3.54 -0.98
CA GLU A 65 -7.88 -3.03 -2.06
C GLU A 65 -7.39 -3.51 -3.41
N LEU A 66 -8.34 -3.86 -4.27
CA LEU A 66 -8.10 -4.18 -5.68
C LEU A 66 -8.72 -3.11 -6.57
N PHE A 67 -8.06 -2.84 -7.70
CA PHE A 67 -8.53 -1.91 -8.71
C PHE A 67 -8.53 -2.54 -10.10
N GLY A 68 -9.56 -2.26 -10.89
CA GLY A 68 -9.72 -2.74 -12.25
C GLY A 68 -10.90 -2.09 -12.97
N ALA A 69 -11.41 -2.73 -13.99
CA ALA A 69 -12.59 -2.22 -14.72
C ALA A 69 -13.84 -2.27 -13.81
N PRO A 70 -14.69 -1.20 -13.79
CA PRO A 70 -15.94 -1.21 -13.05
C PRO A 70 -16.78 -2.44 -13.30
N GLY A 71 -17.29 -3.08 -12.24
CA GLY A 71 -18.12 -4.27 -12.32
C GLY A 71 -17.38 -5.55 -12.76
N MET A 72 -16.06 -5.55 -12.88
CA MET A 72 -15.27 -6.73 -13.24
C MET A 72 -15.51 -7.85 -12.23
N SER A 73 -15.79 -9.07 -12.72
CA SER A 73 -15.89 -10.27 -11.89
C SER A 73 -14.50 -10.71 -11.42
N LEU A 74 -14.39 -11.07 -10.14
CA LEU A 74 -13.19 -11.64 -9.54
C LEU A 74 -13.20 -13.18 -9.56
N THR A 75 -14.09 -13.80 -10.33
CA THR A 75 -14.17 -15.27 -10.46
C THR A 75 -12.82 -15.88 -10.80
N GLY A 76 -12.40 -16.85 -9.98
CA GLY A 76 -11.14 -17.56 -10.09
C GLY A 76 -9.92 -16.73 -9.67
N CYS A 77 -10.09 -15.49 -9.19
CA CYS A 77 -9.01 -14.71 -8.64
C CYS A 77 -8.82 -15.05 -7.15
N TRP A 78 -7.58 -14.94 -6.70
CA TRP A 78 -7.16 -15.16 -5.32
C TRP A 78 -6.19 -14.07 -4.88
N PHE A 79 -6.35 -13.62 -3.65
CA PHE A 79 -5.36 -12.80 -2.95
C PHE A 79 -4.53 -13.72 -2.05
N VAL A 80 -3.21 -13.68 -2.19
CA VAL A 80 -2.28 -14.59 -1.50
C VAL A 80 -1.17 -13.78 -0.87
N ALA A 81 -0.86 -14.05 0.41
CA ALA A 81 0.32 -13.54 1.07
C ALA A 81 1.36 -14.66 1.22
N ILE A 82 2.61 -14.32 0.95
CA ILE A 82 3.77 -15.18 1.09
C ILE A 82 4.76 -14.50 2.03
N GLY A 83 5.12 -15.16 3.09
CA GLY A 83 6.09 -14.71 4.07
C GLY A 83 7.08 -15.79 4.45
N ASP A 84 7.44 -15.84 5.72
CA ASP A 84 8.28 -16.90 6.28
C ASP A 84 7.49 -17.78 7.26
N SER A 85 8.15 -18.77 7.83
CA SER A 85 7.51 -19.68 8.79
C SER A 85 7.86 -19.35 10.26
N GLY A 86 8.43 -18.18 10.52
CA GLY A 86 9.01 -17.83 11.82
C GLY A 86 10.29 -18.65 12.17
N THR A 87 10.81 -19.38 11.20
CA THR A 87 12.04 -20.18 11.31
C THR A 87 13.04 -19.86 10.19
N ASP A 88 12.97 -18.67 9.62
CA ASP A 88 13.80 -18.17 8.50
C ASP A 88 13.64 -18.98 7.19
N THR A 89 12.53 -19.68 7.02
CA THR A 89 12.19 -20.34 5.75
C THR A 89 11.21 -19.48 4.98
N GLY A 90 11.69 -18.81 3.93
CA GLY A 90 10.87 -17.99 3.06
C GLY A 90 9.93 -18.82 2.15
N GLY A 91 9.02 -18.15 1.45
CA GLY A 91 8.16 -18.80 0.45
C GLY A 91 6.92 -19.49 1.00
N ILE A 92 6.60 -19.30 2.27
CA ILE A 92 5.42 -19.93 2.89
C ILE A 92 4.15 -19.14 2.56
N VAL A 93 3.12 -19.85 2.11
CA VAL A 93 1.78 -19.26 1.95
C VAL A 93 1.17 -19.05 3.31
N GLU A 94 1.06 -17.80 3.75
CA GLU A 94 0.48 -17.42 5.04
C GLU A 94 -1.02 -17.16 4.95
N MET A 95 -1.46 -16.65 3.80
CA MET A 95 -2.85 -16.33 3.54
C MET A 95 -3.22 -16.68 2.10
N ALA A 96 -4.44 -17.19 1.92
CA ALA A 96 -5.04 -17.41 0.60
C ALA A 96 -6.55 -17.17 0.67
N ILE A 97 -7.03 -16.13 -0.03
CA ILE A 97 -8.42 -15.70 -0.04
C ILE A 97 -8.99 -15.91 -1.44
N ASP A 98 -10.02 -16.77 -1.55
CA ASP A 98 -10.78 -16.94 -2.78
C ASP A 98 -11.72 -15.74 -3.01
N LEU A 99 -11.49 -15.01 -4.07
CA LEU A 99 -12.24 -13.82 -4.44
C LEU A 99 -13.41 -14.10 -5.39
N SER A 100 -13.67 -15.36 -5.72
CA SER A 100 -14.60 -15.77 -6.78
C SER A 100 -16.03 -15.32 -6.58
N ALA A 101 -16.45 -15.05 -5.33
CA ALA A 101 -17.81 -14.62 -4.99
C ALA A 101 -18.07 -13.13 -5.27
N TRP A 102 -17.04 -12.33 -5.58
CA TRP A 102 -17.15 -10.88 -5.61
C TRP A 102 -16.91 -10.27 -6.98
N THR A 103 -17.26 -8.99 -7.07
CA THR A 103 -17.03 -8.13 -8.24
C THR A 103 -16.47 -6.79 -7.77
N LEU A 104 -15.76 -6.07 -8.63
CA LEU A 104 -15.41 -4.68 -8.39
C LEU A 104 -16.66 -3.79 -8.36
N GLY A 105 -16.60 -2.71 -7.60
CA GLY A 105 -17.65 -1.71 -7.51
C GLY A 105 -17.82 -0.87 -8.78
N SER A 106 -18.73 0.10 -8.73
CA SER A 106 -19.01 1.00 -9.85
C SER A 106 -17.84 1.94 -10.20
N ASN A 107 -16.91 2.14 -9.25
CA ASN A 107 -15.67 2.88 -9.44
C ASN A 107 -14.46 1.98 -9.76
N GLY A 108 -14.69 0.67 -9.95
CA GLY A 108 -13.64 -0.29 -10.26
C GLY A 108 -12.85 -0.78 -9.05
N ARG A 109 -13.35 -0.63 -7.82
CA ARG A 109 -12.64 -1.02 -6.60
C ARG A 109 -13.36 -2.13 -5.83
N PHE A 110 -12.57 -2.94 -5.13
CA PHE A 110 -13.03 -3.94 -4.17
C PHE A 110 -12.11 -3.90 -2.93
N VAL A 111 -12.70 -3.88 -1.75
CA VAL A 111 -11.99 -3.91 -0.47
C VAL A 111 -12.30 -5.20 0.26
N GLY A 112 -11.29 -6.01 0.53
CA GLY A 112 -11.37 -7.09 1.49
C GLY A 112 -10.86 -6.59 2.85
N HIS A 113 -11.68 -6.66 3.89
CA HIS A 113 -11.35 -6.17 5.22
C HIS A 113 -11.78 -7.16 6.30
N GLU A 114 -11.19 -7.10 7.46
CA GLU A 114 -11.58 -7.91 8.60
C GLU A 114 -12.90 -7.46 9.23
N ALA A 115 -13.46 -8.29 10.12
CA ALA A 115 -14.77 -8.01 10.73
C ALA A 115 -14.71 -6.86 11.76
N THR A 116 -13.56 -6.56 12.28
CA THR A 116 -13.28 -5.46 13.22
C THR A 116 -13.06 -4.11 12.55
N PHE A 117 -12.90 -4.09 11.22
CA PHE A 117 -12.66 -2.91 10.42
C PHE A 117 -13.68 -1.78 10.69
N GLY A 118 -13.17 -0.58 10.94
CA GLY A 118 -13.99 0.59 11.24
C GLY A 118 -14.67 0.57 12.61
N ALA A 119 -14.38 -0.41 13.46
CA ALA A 119 -14.92 -0.46 14.81
C ALA A 119 -14.20 0.46 15.79
N THR A 120 -12.95 0.80 15.52
CA THR A 120 -12.09 1.61 16.38
C THR A 120 -11.79 2.95 15.74
N ALA A 121 -12.01 4.05 16.47
CA ALA A 121 -11.63 5.38 16.01
C ALA A 121 -10.19 5.69 16.40
N PHE A 122 -9.40 6.13 15.44
CA PHE A 122 -8.06 6.67 15.69
C PHE A 122 -8.07 8.19 15.52
N ASN A 123 -7.66 8.94 16.55
CA ASN A 123 -7.74 10.42 16.57
C ASN A 123 -9.13 10.98 16.20
N GLY A 124 -10.21 10.24 16.54
CA GLY A 124 -11.58 10.62 16.23
C GLY A 124 -12.02 10.34 14.79
N GLN A 125 -11.18 9.70 13.99
CA GLN A 125 -11.50 9.23 12.64
C GLN A 125 -11.70 7.70 12.65
N MET A 126 -12.70 7.24 11.91
CA MET A 126 -12.94 5.82 11.65
C MET A 126 -12.70 5.56 10.16
N LEU A 127 -12.15 4.41 9.83
CA LEU A 127 -12.11 3.96 8.44
C LEU A 127 -13.50 3.53 7.99
N VAL A 128 -13.87 3.95 6.80
CA VAL A 128 -15.14 3.61 6.16
C VAL A 128 -14.88 3.35 4.68
N VAL A 129 -15.41 2.24 4.17
CA VAL A 129 -15.30 1.94 2.73
C VAL A 129 -16.17 2.92 1.94
N ASP A 130 -15.63 3.50 0.87
CA ASP A 130 -16.39 4.34 -0.06
C ASP A 130 -17.53 3.52 -0.69
N PRO A 131 -18.79 4.02 -0.66
CA PRO A 131 -19.94 3.28 -1.15
C PRO A 131 -19.94 3.03 -2.68
N ALA A 132 -19.08 3.68 -3.44
CA ALA A 132 -18.89 3.39 -4.87
C ALA A 132 -18.00 2.15 -5.11
N GLY A 133 -17.19 1.74 -4.12
CA GLY A 133 -16.47 0.48 -4.10
C GLY A 133 -17.34 -0.67 -3.61
N ASN A 134 -17.05 -1.90 -4.03
CA ASN A 134 -17.57 -3.08 -3.38
C ASN A 134 -16.64 -3.48 -2.24
N HIS A 135 -17.17 -4.18 -1.26
CA HIS A 135 -16.37 -4.69 -0.15
C HIS A 135 -16.92 -6.00 0.40
N ALA A 136 -16.07 -6.71 1.11
CA ALA A 136 -16.47 -7.91 1.86
C ALA A 136 -15.68 -8.01 3.16
N THR A 137 -16.34 -8.51 4.19
CA THR A 137 -15.68 -8.98 5.41
C THR A 137 -15.02 -10.32 5.14
N ILE A 138 -13.75 -10.41 5.40
CA ILE A 138 -12.95 -11.63 5.25
C ILE A 138 -12.84 -12.31 6.62
N GLY A 139 -13.37 -13.52 6.71
CA GLY A 139 -13.34 -14.30 7.96
C GLY A 139 -14.16 -13.70 9.10
N ALA A 140 -13.70 -13.86 10.32
CA ALA A 140 -14.36 -13.41 11.55
C ALA A 140 -13.34 -12.82 12.54
N GLY A 141 -13.68 -11.70 13.15
CA GLY A 141 -12.78 -10.99 14.06
C GLY A 141 -11.58 -10.39 13.31
N ASP A 142 -10.45 -10.44 13.95
CA ASP A 142 -9.12 -10.12 13.42
C ASP A 142 -8.66 -11.31 12.55
N SER A 143 -9.00 -11.30 11.28
CA SER A 143 -8.90 -12.47 10.40
C SER A 143 -7.97 -12.29 9.22
N LEU A 144 -7.60 -11.07 8.85
CA LEU A 144 -6.57 -10.84 7.85
C LEU A 144 -5.20 -11.15 8.44
N ASN A 145 -4.92 -10.64 9.63
CA ASN A 145 -3.74 -10.94 10.41
C ASN A 145 -2.46 -10.91 9.56
N PHE A 146 -2.29 -9.80 8.83
CA PHE A 146 -1.12 -9.58 8.00
C PHE A 146 0.15 -9.57 8.85
N GLU A 147 1.16 -10.34 8.43
CA GLU A 147 2.46 -10.28 9.08
C GLU A 147 3.04 -8.87 8.98
N ASN A 148 3.39 -8.29 10.12
CA ASN A 148 3.95 -6.94 10.22
C ASN A 148 5.34 -6.91 10.86
N SER A 149 5.89 -8.10 11.18
CA SER A 149 7.22 -8.25 11.78
C SER A 149 8.30 -8.67 10.78
N ASP A 150 7.93 -9.11 9.59
CA ASP A 150 8.82 -9.59 8.52
C ASP A 150 8.47 -8.99 7.15
N SER A 151 9.30 -9.28 6.14
CA SER A 151 8.99 -8.87 4.76
C SER A 151 7.97 -9.83 4.15
N VAL A 152 6.89 -9.30 3.58
CA VAL A 152 5.79 -10.08 3.00
C VAL A 152 5.58 -9.74 1.55
N THR A 153 5.31 -10.74 0.73
CA THR A 153 4.91 -10.56 -0.67
C THR A 153 3.43 -10.86 -0.85
N TYR A 154 2.67 -9.88 -1.32
CA TYR A 154 1.27 -10.00 -1.66
C TYR A 154 1.12 -10.27 -3.16
N LEU A 155 0.33 -11.27 -3.49
CA LEU A 155 0.08 -11.70 -4.87
C LEU A 155 -1.41 -11.64 -5.18
N LEU A 156 -1.72 -11.22 -6.39
CA LEU A 156 -3.04 -11.42 -6.99
C LEU A 156 -2.88 -12.43 -8.11
N VAL A 157 -3.49 -13.59 -7.98
CA VAL A 157 -3.31 -14.71 -8.89
C VAL A 157 -4.64 -15.25 -9.40
N ARG A 158 -4.61 -16.06 -10.47
CA ARG A 158 -5.77 -16.74 -11.00
C ARG A 158 -5.62 -18.26 -10.91
N ALA A 159 -6.72 -18.91 -10.52
CA ALA A 159 -6.81 -20.36 -10.38
C ALA A 159 -5.73 -20.95 -9.46
N PHE A 160 -5.65 -20.40 -8.25
CA PHE A 160 -4.80 -20.89 -7.19
C PHE A 160 -5.25 -22.30 -6.75
N ALA A 161 -4.29 -23.23 -6.62
CA ALA A 161 -4.51 -24.62 -6.24
C ALA A 161 -3.63 -25.04 -5.06
N GLY A 162 -3.02 -24.07 -4.36
CA GLY A 162 -2.25 -24.29 -3.14
C GLY A 162 -3.12 -24.21 -1.88
N ASN A 163 -2.46 -24.15 -0.74
CA ASN A 163 -3.07 -23.98 0.57
C ASN A 163 -2.14 -23.19 1.50
N VAL A 164 -2.71 -22.61 2.55
CA VAL A 164 -1.94 -22.00 3.64
C VAL A 164 -0.98 -23.03 4.25
N GLY A 165 0.24 -22.60 4.53
CA GLY A 165 1.33 -23.43 5.00
C GLY A 165 2.10 -24.17 3.89
N MET A 166 1.71 -24.01 2.62
CA MET A 166 2.47 -24.56 1.49
C MET A 166 3.77 -23.78 1.31
N ASP A 167 4.88 -24.51 1.23
CA ASP A 167 6.19 -23.97 0.90
C ASP A 167 6.36 -23.90 -0.62
N LEU A 168 6.57 -22.71 -1.14
CA LEU A 168 6.75 -22.43 -2.57
C LEU A 168 8.22 -22.26 -2.96
N ASP A 169 9.12 -22.07 -1.99
CA ASP A 169 10.58 -21.94 -2.15
C ASP A 169 11.33 -22.91 -1.19
N PRO A 170 11.14 -24.24 -1.35
CA PRO A 170 11.79 -25.21 -0.48
C PRO A 170 13.32 -25.18 -0.55
N GLY A 171 13.88 -24.53 -1.56
CA GLY A 171 15.30 -24.27 -1.70
C GLY A 171 15.80 -23.10 -0.86
N ASN A 172 14.92 -22.24 -0.39
CA ASN A 172 15.21 -20.99 0.32
C ASN A 172 16.25 -20.11 -0.41
N ASP A 173 16.19 -20.08 -1.74
CA ASP A 173 17.12 -19.33 -2.57
C ASP A 173 16.52 -17.97 -3.07
N GLY A 174 15.30 -17.65 -2.65
CA GLY A 174 14.56 -16.46 -3.04
C GLY A 174 13.87 -16.60 -4.39
N THR A 175 13.74 -17.82 -4.89
CA THR A 175 13.03 -18.14 -6.13
C THR A 175 11.91 -19.14 -5.85
N LEU A 176 10.69 -18.82 -6.29
CA LEU A 176 9.58 -19.75 -6.14
C LEU A 176 9.76 -20.96 -7.07
N ASP A 177 9.98 -22.15 -6.50
CA ASP A 177 10.09 -23.42 -7.21
C ASP A 177 8.74 -23.97 -7.63
N THR A 178 7.69 -23.61 -6.90
CA THR A 178 6.32 -24.08 -7.12
C THR A 178 5.40 -22.88 -7.32
N LEU A 179 4.64 -22.89 -8.42
CA LEU A 179 3.67 -21.85 -8.75
C LEU A 179 2.27 -22.47 -8.84
N PRO A 180 1.53 -22.61 -7.73
CA PRO A 180 0.24 -23.29 -7.68
C PRO A 180 -0.90 -22.40 -8.23
N TRP A 181 -0.66 -21.64 -9.30
CA TRP A 181 -1.62 -20.80 -10.01
C TRP A 181 -1.36 -20.86 -11.51
N LYS A 182 -2.36 -20.46 -12.29
CA LYS A 182 -2.22 -20.41 -13.76
C LYS A 182 -1.69 -19.09 -14.27
N GLU A 183 -1.95 -18.01 -13.54
CA GLU A 183 -1.61 -16.65 -13.95
C GLU A 183 -1.29 -15.80 -12.70
N LEU A 184 -0.19 -15.07 -12.72
CA LEU A 184 0.09 -13.98 -11.80
C LEU A 184 -0.45 -12.70 -12.44
N LEU A 185 -1.42 -12.06 -11.78
CA LEU A 185 -2.06 -10.84 -12.25
C LEU A 185 -1.31 -9.61 -11.78
N ASP A 186 -0.89 -9.62 -10.50
CA ASP A 186 -0.14 -8.52 -9.88
C ASP A 186 0.62 -9.02 -8.64
N SER A 187 1.64 -8.26 -8.22
CA SER A 187 2.37 -8.54 -6.98
C SER A 187 3.03 -7.28 -6.43
N VAL A 188 3.12 -7.21 -5.09
CA VAL A 188 3.88 -6.19 -4.38
C VAL A 188 4.50 -6.80 -3.11
N ALA A 189 5.75 -6.48 -2.81
CA ALA A 189 6.41 -6.88 -1.58
C ALA A 189 6.56 -5.69 -0.63
N PHE A 190 6.14 -5.88 0.61
CA PHE A 190 6.44 -4.96 1.71
C PHE A 190 7.74 -5.40 2.37
N VAL A 191 8.71 -4.50 2.40
CA VAL A 191 10.07 -4.81 2.82
C VAL A 191 10.36 -4.19 4.17
N ARG A 192 10.76 -5.02 5.12
CA ARG A 192 11.19 -4.60 6.46
C ARG A 192 12.63 -4.08 6.45
N LEU A 193 12.93 -3.11 7.32
CA LEU A 193 14.29 -2.57 7.47
C LEU A 193 15.24 -3.61 8.09
N ASN A 194 16.40 -3.79 7.44
CA ASN A 194 17.44 -4.77 7.82
C ASN A 194 16.98 -6.24 7.80
N SER A 195 15.89 -6.53 7.12
CA SER A 195 15.46 -7.89 6.87
C SER A 195 16.43 -8.60 5.90
N THR A 196 16.59 -9.89 6.09
CA THR A 196 17.22 -10.82 5.15
C THR A 196 16.21 -11.72 4.47
N ASP A 197 14.92 -11.47 4.69
CA ASP A 197 13.81 -12.27 4.17
C ASP A 197 13.79 -12.23 2.65
N SER A 198 13.44 -13.34 2.06
CA SER A 198 13.22 -13.45 0.63
C SER A 198 11.93 -12.70 0.24
N ILE A 199 11.98 -12.00 -0.89
CA ILE A 199 10.83 -11.33 -1.49
C ILE A 199 10.60 -11.85 -2.89
N TYR A 200 9.34 -12.05 -3.26
CA TYR A 200 8.94 -12.72 -4.50
C TYR A 200 8.20 -11.77 -5.45
N SER A 201 8.49 -10.48 -5.36
CA SER A 201 8.01 -9.44 -6.28
C SER A 201 9.14 -8.51 -6.68
N THR A 202 9.10 -8.03 -7.92
CA THR A 202 9.99 -6.96 -8.40
C THR A 202 9.50 -5.58 -8.02
N VAL A 203 8.23 -5.46 -7.58
CA VAL A 203 7.63 -4.23 -7.06
C VAL A 203 7.74 -4.27 -5.55
N THR A 204 8.41 -3.28 -4.96
CA THR A 204 8.66 -3.23 -3.52
C THR A 204 8.21 -1.91 -2.93
N VAL A 205 7.67 -1.95 -1.70
CA VAL A 205 7.37 -0.79 -0.87
C VAL A 205 8.18 -0.89 0.42
N GLY A 206 8.86 0.18 0.79
CA GLY A 206 9.79 0.17 1.93
C GLY A 206 11.24 -0.16 1.53
N PRO A 207 12.13 -0.45 2.49
CA PRO A 207 11.88 -0.29 3.93
C PRO A 207 11.74 1.18 4.33
N LEU A 208 10.98 1.44 5.37
CA LEU A 208 10.81 2.77 5.94
C LEU A 208 11.68 2.95 7.17
N LYS A 209 12.23 4.15 7.37
CA LYS A 209 12.94 4.52 8.62
C LYS A 209 11.93 4.98 9.68
N LEU A 210 10.87 4.20 9.90
CA LEU A 210 9.88 4.48 10.92
C LEU A 210 10.25 3.75 12.21
N THR A 211 9.96 4.39 13.35
CA THR A 211 10.43 3.94 14.66
C THR A 211 9.55 2.86 15.30
N SER A 212 8.36 2.57 14.75
CA SER A 212 7.35 1.74 15.41
C SER A 212 7.11 0.38 14.76
N THR A 213 7.33 0.24 13.47
CA THR A 213 7.00 -0.97 12.69
C THR A 213 8.22 -1.82 12.30
N GLY A 214 9.35 -1.65 12.98
CA GLY A 214 10.59 -2.31 12.54
C GLY A 214 11.05 -1.91 11.13
N GLY A 215 10.43 -0.86 10.56
CA GLY A 215 10.73 -0.34 9.21
C GLY A 215 9.90 -0.95 8.09
N MET A 216 8.93 -1.81 8.39
CA MET A 216 7.93 -2.26 7.43
C MET A 216 6.91 -1.13 7.16
N PRO A 217 6.43 -0.95 5.92
CA PRO A 217 5.32 -0.05 5.64
C PRO A 217 4.03 -0.53 6.32
N PRO A 218 3.40 0.27 7.20
CA PRO A 218 2.15 -0.12 7.85
C PRO A 218 0.94 0.02 6.91
N HIS A 219 1.06 0.91 5.94
CA HIS A 219 0.06 1.21 4.92
C HIS A 219 0.78 1.57 3.62
N ALA A 220 0.23 1.17 2.49
CA ALA A 220 0.69 1.63 1.19
C ALA A 220 -0.45 1.71 0.17
N TRP A 221 -0.35 2.66 -0.76
CA TRP A 221 -1.30 2.84 -1.85
C TRP A 221 -0.58 3.11 -3.16
N LEU A 222 -1.25 2.79 -4.26
CA LEU A 222 -0.78 2.96 -5.62
C LEU A 222 -1.56 4.07 -6.31
N ASP A 223 -0.85 5.04 -6.88
CA ASP A 223 -1.40 6.07 -7.77
C ASP A 223 -0.65 6.14 -9.11
N ASP A 224 -0.88 7.18 -9.90
CA ASP A 224 -0.24 7.36 -11.20
C ASP A 224 1.28 7.60 -11.11
N ALA A 225 1.79 7.99 -9.95
CA ALA A 225 3.23 8.18 -9.71
C ALA A 225 3.93 6.90 -9.23
N GLY A 226 3.16 5.88 -8.81
CA GLY A 226 3.64 4.62 -8.29
C GLY A 226 3.18 4.34 -6.86
N TRP A 227 3.85 3.40 -6.19
CA TRP A 227 3.57 3.04 -4.82
C TRP A 227 4.07 4.09 -3.83
N HIS A 228 3.24 4.40 -2.86
CA HIS A 228 3.53 5.26 -1.72
C HIS A 228 3.38 4.48 -0.42
N ALA A 229 4.05 4.93 0.63
CA ALA A 229 3.90 4.36 1.97
C ALA A 229 3.29 5.41 2.91
N GLY A 230 2.30 4.97 3.67
CA GLY A 230 1.60 5.76 4.68
C GLY A 230 2.23 5.65 6.07
N GLU A 231 1.60 6.29 7.03
CA GLU A 231 2.07 6.35 8.41
C GLU A 231 1.35 5.31 9.29
N TYR A 232 2.05 4.83 10.31
CA TYR A 232 1.54 3.92 11.33
C TYR A 232 0.43 4.53 12.19
N ALA A 233 0.57 5.81 12.51
CA ALA A 233 -0.29 6.51 13.45
C ALA A 233 -1.26 7.49 12.77
N SER A 234 -1.65 7.24 11.53
CA SER A 234 -2.50 8.15 10.76
C SER A 234 -3.32 7.43 9.68
N TRP A 235 -4.59 7.85 9.53
CA TRP A 235 -5.48 7.43 8.45
C TRP A 235 -5.51 8.43 7.28
N VAL A 236 -4.60 9.40 7.25
CA VAL A 236 -4.67 10.55 6.30
C VAL A 236 -4.66 10.11 4.84
N TYR A 237 -4.01 9.01 4.55
CA TYR A 237 -3.88 8.50 3.18
C TYR A 237 -4.67 7.21 2.94
N ASP A 238 -5.36 6.71 3.97
CA ASP A 238 -6.24 5.55 3.81
C ASP A 238 -7.50 5.96 3.06
N SER A 239 -7.81 5.21 2.01
CA SER A 239 -8.90 5.53 1.11
C SER A 239 -9.68 4.29 0.65
N PRO A 240 -10.01 3.34 1.56
CA PRO A 240 -10.58 2.07 1.18
C PRO A 240 -11.85 2.25 0.34
N GLY A 241 -11.84 1.70 -0.86
CA GLY A 241 -12.92 1.79 -1.82
C GLY A 241 -12.99 3.09 -2.61
N GLY A 242 -12.29 4.15 -2.20
CA GLY A 242 -12.38 5.48 -2.81
C GLY A 242 -11.21 5.86 -3.72
N GLY A 243 -10.07 5.20 -3.52
CA GLY A 243 -8.78 5.59 -4.09
C GLY A 243 -8.16 6.79 -3.38
N PRO A 244 -6.85 6.94 -3.45
CA PRO A 244 -6.11 7.90 -2.67
C PRO A 244 -6.69 9.30 -2.90
N ALA A 245 -6.96 9.99 -1.79
CA ALA A 245 -7.22 11.43 -1.84
C ALA A 245 -5.92 12.09 -2.29
N VAL A 246 -5.72 12.22 -3.59
CA VAL A 246 -4.62 12.98 -4.16
C VAL A 246 -4.83 14.42 -3.70
N PRO A 247 -3.99 15.03 -2.84
CA PRO A 247 -4.10 16.44 -2.55
C PRO A 247 -4.00 17.16 -3.89
N ALA A 248 -5.03 17.91 -4.26
CA ALA A 248 -5.06 18.61 -5.54
C ALA A 248 -3.73 19.38 -5.70
N PRO A 249 -3.00 19.21 -6.81
CA PRO A 249 -1.74 19.89 -7.04
C PRO A 249 -2.00 21.40 -7.00
N GLY A 250 -1.79 22.05 -5.87
CA GLY A 250 -2.09 23.46 -5.70
C GLY A 250 -2.44 23.88 -4.28
N ALA A 251 -2.94 23.00 -3.43
CA ALA A 251 -3.31 23.37 -2.06
C ALA A 251 -2.08 23.78 -1.21
N ALA A 252 -0.98 23.10 -1.38
CA ALA A 252 0.28 23.43 -0.69
C ALA A 252 0.92 24.73 -1.21
N VAL A 253 0.80 25.03 -2.52
CA VAL A 253 1.37 26.23 -3.13
C VAL A 253 0.57 27.49 -2.74
N THR A 254 -0.75 27.38 -2.56
CA THR A 254 -1.60 28.51 -2.18
C THR A 254 -1.35 28.96 -0.75
N LEU A 255 -1.09 28.05 0.17
CA LEU A 255 -0.74 28.39 1.57
C LEU A 255 0.63 29.08 1.67
N ALA A 256 1.62 28.63 0.92
CA ALA A 256 2.95 29.25 0.90
C ALA A 256 2.91 30.66 0.27
N ALA A 257 2.16 30.85 -0.82
CA ALA A 257 2.01 32.15 -1.47
C ALA A 257 1.25 33.15 -0.58
N SER A 258 0.22 32.72 0.13
CA SER A 258 -0.53 33.55 1.07
C SER A 258 0.30 33.99 2.28
N ALA A 259 1.15 33.12 2.80
CA ALA A 259 2.07 33.44 3.90
C ALA A 259 3.15 34.44 3.48
N CYS A 260 3.71 34.28 2.27
CA CYS A 260 4.68 35.25 1.73
C CYS A 260 4.06 36.63 1.44
N ALA A 261 2.83 36.69 0.96
CA ALA A 261 2.14 37.95 0.72
C ALA A 261 1.81 38.70 2.03
N ALA A 262 1.48 37.98 3.09
CA ALA A 262 1.22 38.57 4.41
C ALA A 262 2.48 39.14 5.07
N LEU A 263 3.63 38.48 4.89
CA LEU A 263 4.92 38.95 5.43
C LEU A 263 5.47 40.17 4.69
N SER A 264 5.22 40.28 3.36
CA SER A 264 5.68 41.42 2.57
C SER A 264 4.90 42.71 2.90
N ARG A 265 3.64 42.64 3.34
CA ARG A 265 2.83 43.79 3.76
C ARG A 265 3.20 44.37 5.13
N ARG A 266 3.82 43.59 6.01
CA ARG A 266 4.29 44.06 7.33
C ARG A 266 5.62 44.84 7.31
N ARG A 267 6.37 44.81 6.20
CA ARG A 267 7.64 45.55 6.06
C ARG A 267 7.51 46.97 5.52
N LYS A 268 6.30 47.45 5.19
CA LYS A 268 6.04 48.78 4.63
C LYS A 268 5.25 49.70 5.57
N ARG A 269 5.30 49.44 6.89
CA ARG A 269 4.80 50.41 7.89
C ARG A 269 5.87 50.73 8.90
#